data_f97501323ab424e59ea7835cfb63c181
#
_entry.id   f97501323ab424e59ea7835cfb63c181
#
_cell.length_a   1.000
_cell.length_b   1.000
_cell.length_c   1.000
_cell.angle_alpha   90.00
_cell.angle_beta   90.00
_cell.angle_gamma   90.00
#
_symmetry.space_group_name_H-M   'P 1'
#
loop_
_entity.id
_entity.type
_entity.pdbx_description
1 polymer ?
#
loop_
_entity_poly.entity_id
_entity_poly.type
_entity_poly.pdbx_seq_one_letter_code
_entity_poly.pdbx_strand_id
1 'polypeptide(L)'
;MDAKQVELSARIKVVGVGGGGCNAVDRMIAEGLSGIEFIAINTDAQVLLKSSAPTRVRIGDKTTRGLGAGGDPNIGKISAEESAEELYDVLKGSDMVFVTAGLGGGTGTGAAPVVAQIAKEIGALTIGVVTRPFAFEGQRRAMAAEEGALRLKEHADTLIVIPNDRLMQMVTKSVSMCDAFRLADDVLRQGIQGISELITVPGLINLYFADVRTIMSEGGAALMAVGEASGEDRAKVAAEKAISSQLLDVT
;
A
#
# COMPACT_ATOMS: atom_id res chain seq x y z
N MET A 1 -23.82 18.26 10.59
CA MET A 1 -23.45 17.71 9.27
C MET A 1 -24.53 16.68 8.94
N ASP A 2 -25.30 16.93 7.90
CA ASP A 2 -26.43 16.08 7.55
C ASP A 2 -25.98 14.72 7.05
N ALA A 3 -26.64 13.66 7.51
CA ALA A 3 -26.37 12.27 7.11
C ALA A 3 -26.41 12.04 5.57
N LYS A 4 -27.02 12.95 4.81
CA LYS A 4 -27.03 12.91 3.34
C LYS A 4 -25.72 13.34 2.66
N GLN A 5 -24.81 14.03 3.36
CA GLN A 5 -23.51 14.43 2.80
C GLN A 5 -22.46 13.33 2.89
N VAL A 6 -22.66 12.30 3.74
CA VAL A 6 -21.74 11.17 3.91
C VAL A 6 -21.89 10.13 2.80
N GLU A 7 -23.03 10.10 2.09
CA GLU A 7 -23.27 9.15 0.97
C GLU A 7 -22.63 9.54 -0.37
N LEU A 8 -22.03 10.72 -0.48
CA LEU A 8 -21.45 11.24 -1.74
C LEU A 8 -19.92 11.12 -1.81
N SER A 9 -19.25 10.65 -0.78
CA SER A 9 -17.81 10.42 -0.80
C SER A 9 -17.47 8.98 -1.23
N ALA A 10 -16.50 8.82 -2.13
CA ALA A 10 -16.00 7.51 -2.52
C ALA A 10 -15.53 6.71 -1.29
N ARG A 11 -15.91 5.45 -1.21
CA ARG A 11 -15.48 4.54 -0.14
C ARG A 11 -14.09 3.99 -0.46
N ILE A 12 -13.10 4.54 0.22
CA ILE A 12 -11.69 4.21 0.04
C ILE A 12 -11.26 3.27 1.16
N LYS A 13 -10.68 2.13 0.80
CA LYS A 13 -10.08 1.19 1.75
C LYS A 13 -8.58 1.07 1.52
N VAL A 14 -7.83 1.04 2.60
CA VAL A 14 -6.39 0.74 2.59
C VAL A 14 -6.16 -0.60 3.27
N VAL A 15 -5.63 -1.53 2.54
CA VAL A 15 -5.42 -2.92 2.94
C VAL A 15 -3.93 -3.18 3.09
N GLY A 16 -3.48 -3.30 4.32
CA GLY A 16 -2.10 -3.68 4.65
C GLY A 16 -1.95 -5.20 4.68
N VAL A 17 -1.14 -5.74 3.75
CA VAL A 17 -0.95 -7.19 3.60
C VAL A 17 0.43 -7.61 4.08
N GLY A 18 0.47 -8.55 5.05
CA GLY A 18 1.70 -9.03 5.68
C GLY A 18 2.31 -8.02 6.65
N GLY A 19 3.48 -8.32 7.20
CA GLY A 19 4.11 -7.50 8.25
C GLY A 19 4.36 -6.06 7.81
N GLY A 20 5.01 -5.83 6.66
CA GLY A 20 5.27 -4.48 6.15
C GLY A 20 4.01 -3.70 5.85
N GLY A 21 2.99 -4.34 5.21
CA GLY A 21 1.71 -3.70 4.95
C GLY A 21 0.96 -3.31 6.23
N CYS A 22 0.92 -4.20 7.23
CA CYS A 22 0.31 -3.90 8.54
C CYS A 22 1.02 -2.74 9.24
N ASN A 23 2.36 -2.69 9.24
CA ASN A 23 3.12 -1.58 9.81
C ASN A 23 2.82 -0.25 9.11
N ALA A 24 2.73 -0.26 7.78
CA ALA A 24 2.37 0.94 7.01
C ALA A 24 0.97 1.44 7.37
N VAL A 25 -0.02 0.54 7.49
CA VAL A 25 -1.37 0.88 7.95
C VAL A 25 -1.37 1.45 9.36
N ASP A 26 -0.68 0.82 10.30
CA ASP A 26 -0.58 1.30 11.68
C ASP A 26 0.03 2.71 11.74
N ARG A 27 1.00 2.98 10.88
CA ARG A 27 1.60 4.31 10.77
C ARG A 27 0.64 5.35 10.19
N MET A 28 -0.14 4.99 9.15
CA MET A 28 -1.17 5.86 8.58
C MET A 28 -2.22 6.25 9.63
N ILE A 29 -2.64 5.30 10.45
CA ILE A 29 -3.58 5.52 11.56
C ILE A 29 -2.97 6.44 12.62
N ALA A 30 -1.72 6.22 13.00
CA ALA A 30 -1.00 7.04 13.98
C ALA A 30 -0.82 8.50 13.53
N GLU A 31 -0.63 8.73 12.23
CA GLU A 31 -0.53 10.08 11.62
C GLU A 31 -1.90 10.73 11.36
N GLY A 32 -3.00 10.04 11.70
CA GLY A 32 -4.34 10.61 11.66
C GLY A 32 -4.97 10.73 10.27
N LEU A 33 -4.58 9.92 9.30
CA LEU A 33 -5.26 9.88 8.00
C LEU A 33 -6.74 9.56 8.20
N SER A 34 -7.61 10.39 7.61
CA SER A 34 -9.06 10.32 7.77
C SER A 34 -9.78 10.14 6.43
N GLY A 35 -11.05 9.73 6.47
CA GLY A 35 -11.84 9.47 5.27
C GLY A 35 -11.52 8.16 4.57
N ILE A 36 -10.80 7.25 5.25
CA ILE A 36 -10.33 5.97 4.74
C ILE A 36 -10.65 4.88 5.75
N GLU A 37 -11.04 3.71 5.27
CA GLU A 37 -11.16 2.50 6.09
C GLU A 37 -9.86 1.69 6.03
N PHE A 38 -9.34 1.31 7.20
CA PHE A 38 -8.09 0.56 7.30
C PHE A 38 -8.34 -0.90 7.63
N ILE A 39 -7.69 -1.79 6.88
CA ILE A 39 -7.75 -3.24 7.02
C ILE A 39 -6.32 -3.80 7.12
N ALA A 40 -6.06 -4.59 8.13
CA ALA A 40 -4.80 -5.35 8.27
C ALA A 40 -5.06 -6.84 7.97
N ILE A 41 -4.28 -7.40 7.05
CA ILE A 41 -4.37 -8.81 6.63
C ILE A 41 -3.03 -9.50 6.89
N ASN A 42 -3.05 -10.60 7.65
CA ASN A 42 -1.82 -11.37 7.89
C ASN A 42 -2.11 -12.85 8.15
N THR A 43 -1.11 -13.69 7.92
CA THR A 43 -1.07 -15.10 8.36
C THR A 43 -0.54 -15.24 9.78
N ASP A 44 0.06 -14.18 10.36
CA ASP A 44 0.60 -14.15 11.72
C ASP A 44 -0.38 -13.47 12.68
N ALA A 45 -0.95 -14.27 13.60
CA ALA A 45 -1.90 -13.78 14.60
C ALA A 45 -1.29 -12.76 15.56
N GLN A 46 0.00 -12.88 15.89
CA GLN A 46 0.66 -11.97 16.83
C GLN A 46 0.84 -10.57 16.23
N VAL A 47 1.10 -10.48 14.92
CA VAL A 47 1.19 -9.20 14.22
C VAL A 47 -0.19 -8.52 14.20
N LEU A 48 -1.24 -9.26 13.90
CA LEU A 48 -2.61 -8.71 13.88
C LEU A 48 -3.09 -8.24 15.25
N LEU A 49 -2.72 -8.95 16.33
CA LEU A 49 -3.06 -8.52 17.69
C LEU A 49 -2.46 -7.16 18.07
N LYS A 50 -1.31 -6.80 17.48
CA LYS A 50 -0.62 -5.53 17.73
C LYS A 50 -1.07 -4.41 16.79
N SER A 51 -1.71 -4.74 15.68
CA SER A 51 -2.15 -3.75 14.70
C SER A 51 -3.24 -2.85 15.26
N SER A 52 -3.16 -1.58 14.93
CA SER A 52 -4.15 -0.54 15.26
C SER A 52 -5.32 -0.51 14.28
N ALA A 53 -5.28 -1.32 13.21
CA ALA A 53 -6.34 -1.36 12.21
C ALA A 53 -7.68 -1.77 12.84
N PRO A 54 -8.78 -1.03 12.54
CA PRO A 54 -10.12 -1.38 13.03
C PRO A 54 -10.58 -2.76 12.55
N THR A 55 -10.26 -3.08 11.30
CA THR A 55 -10.58 -4.37 10.70
C THR A 55 -9.30 -5.19 10.54
N ARG A 56 -9.30 -6.38 11.07
CA ARG A 56 -8.16 -7.30 11.06
C ARG A 56 -8.62 -8.66 10.57
N VAL A 57 -8.00 -9.15 9.50
CA VAL A 57 -8.33 -10.43 8.87
C VAL A 57 -7.14 -11.37 8.99
N ARG A 58 -7.33 -12.49 9.67
CA ARG A 58 -6.32 -13.54 9.72
C ARG A 58 -6.60 -14.54 8.59
N ILE A 59 -5.69 -14.63 7.65
CA ILE A 59 -5.79 -15.52 6.50
C ILE A 59 -5.04 -16.83 6.73
N GLY A 60 -5.54 -17.91 6.13
CA GLY A 60 -4.88 -19.21 6.12
C GLY A 60 -4.92 -19.93 7.47
N ASP A 61 -6.05 -19.98 8.13
CA ASP A 61 -6.20 -20.63 9.43
C ASP A 61 -5.85 -22.13 9.40
N LYS A 62 -6.17 -22.83 8.32
CA LYS A 62 -5.81 -24.24 8.13
C LYS A 62 -4.34 -24.36 7.69
N THR A 63 -3.90 -23.49 6.79
CA THR A 63 -2.56 -23.54 6.19
C THR A 63 -1.48 -23.17 7.18
N THR A 64 -1.65 -22.07 7.95
CA THR A 64 -0.60 -21.51 8.82
C THR A 64 -0.88 -21.63 10.31
N ARG A 65 -2.12 -21.82 10.71
CA ARG A 65 -2.56 -21.84 12.10
C ARG A 65 -2.15 -20.58 12.90
N GLY A 66 -2.05 -19.44 12.21
CA GLY A 66 -1.63 -18.17 12.81
C GLY A 66 -0.12 -18.02 13.06
N LEU A 67 0.71 -18.92 12.55
CA LEU A 67 2.17 -18.92 12.76
C LEU A 67 2.95 -18.19 11.66
N GLY A 68 2.25 -17.60 10.68
CA GLY A 68 2.89 -16.92 9.57
C GLY A 68 3.24 -17.84 8.40
N ALA A 69 3.63 -17.24 7.27
CA ALA A 69 3.94 -17.95 6.02
C ALA A 69 5.41 -18.42 5.92
N GLY A 70 6.23 -18.24 6.96
CA GLY A 70 7.63 -18.70 6.96
C GLY A 70 8.53 -18.12 5.86
N GLY A 71 8.16 -16.98 5.27
CA GLY A 71 8.88 -16.36 4.16
C GLY A 71 8.61 -17.00 2.79
N ASP A 72 7.63 -17.91 2.68
CA ASP A 72 7.24 -18.56 1.43
C ASP A 72 6.00 -17.86 0.83
N PRO A 73 6.12 -17.22 -0.37
CA PRO A 73 5.01 -16.56 -1.05
C PRO A 73 3.89 -17.51 -1.45
N ASN A 74 4.18 -18.80 -1.71
CA ASN A 74 3.15 -19.77 -2.06
C ASN A 74 2.22 -20.04 -0.86
N ILE A 75 2.78 -20.11 0.34
CA ILE A 75 2.00 -20.23 1.59
C ILE A 75 1.12 -18.99 1.76
N GLY A 76 1.66 -17.78 1.50
CA GLY A 76 0.91 -16.54 1.54
C GLY A 76 -0.28 -16.53 0.56
N LYS A 77 -0.04 -16.97 -0.68
CA LYS A 77 -1.08 -17.10 -1.71
C LYS A 77 -2.18 -18.07 -1.29
N ILE A 78 -1.80 -19.31 -0.94
CA ILE A 78 -2.76 -20.36 -0.52
C ILE A 78 -3.59 -19.87 0.68
N SER A 79 -2.97 -19.17 1.63
CA SER A 79 -3.65 -18.60 2.79
C SER A 79 -4.70 -17.56 2.42
N ALA A 80 -4.42 -16.71 1.44
CA ALA A 80 -5.38 -15.73 0.95
C ALA A 80 -6.52 -16.39 0.16
N GLU A 81 -6.22 -17.38 -0.68
CA GLU A 81 -7.22 -18.16 -1.42
C GLU A 81 -8.12 -18.95 -0.46
N GLU A 82 -7.59 -19.52 0.61
CA GLU A 82 -8.36 -20.18 1.68
C GLU A 82 -9.39 -19.24 2.33
N SER A 83 -9.03 -17.97 2.46
CA SER A 83 -9.84 -16.94 3.14
C SER A 83 -10.57 -16.00 2.17
N ALA A 84 -10.75 -16.41 0.90
CA ALA A 84 -11.27 -15.53 -0.16
C ALA A 84 -12.66 -14.95 0.16
N GLU A 85 -13.55 -15.72 0.79
CA GLU A 85 -14.89 -15.25 1.19
C GLU A 85 -14.81 -14.13 2.22
N GLU A 86 -13.97 -14.27 3.25
CA GLU A 86 -13.77 -13.24 4.28
C GLU A 86 -13.13 -11.98 3.68
N LEU A 87 -12.16 -12.15 2.77
CA LEU A 87 -11.55 -11.05 2.03
C LEU A 87 -12.57 -10.32 1.15
N TYR A 88 -13.45 -11.05 0.47
CA TYR A 88 -14.53 -10.48 -0.32
C TYR A 88 -15.47 -9.64 0.55
N ASP A 89 -15.90 -10.17 1.71
CA ASP A 89 -16.82 -9.48 2.60
C ASP A 89 -16.26 -8.18 3.16
N VAL A 90 -14.98 -8.15 3.55
CA VAL A 90 -14.35 -6.93 4.07
C VAL A 90 -14.03 -5.91 2.97
N LEU A 91 -13.89 -6.33 1.72
CA LEU A 91 -13.64 -5.44 0.59
C LEU A 91 -14.91 -4.95 -0.09
N LYS A 92 -16.00 -5.68 0.03
CA LYS A 92 -17.29 -5.39 -0.62
C LYS A 92 -17.74 -3.96 -0.41
N GLY A 93 -18.24 -3.36 -1.49
CA GLY A 93 -18.77 -2.01 -1.50
C GLY A 93 -17.72 -0.90 -1.50
N SER A 94 -16.43 -1.22 -1.70
CA SER A 94 -15.40 -0.20 -1.92
C SER A 94 -15.47 0.35 -3.34
N ASP A 95 -15.26 1.66 -3.48
CA ASP A 95 -15.07 2.31 -4.78
C ASP A 95 -13.59 2.29 -5.17
N MET A 96 -12.69 2.29 -4.17
CA MET A 96 -11.24 2.28 -4.34
C MET A 96 -10.57 1.44 -3.25
N VAL A 97 -9.60 0.63 -3.64
CA VAL A 97 -8.80 -0.20 -2.73
C VAL A 97 -7.32 0.02 -2.99
N PHE A 98 -6.62 0.49 -1.97
CA PHE A 98 -5.16 0.46 -1.94
C PHE A 98 -4.70 -0.86 -1.33
N VAL A 99 -3.87 -1.60 -2.05
CA VAL A 99 -3.20 -2.80 -1.54
C VAL A 99 -1.76 -2.45 -1.25
N THR A 100 -1.38 -2.40 0.03
CA THR A 100 -0.02 -2.07 0.45
C THR A 100 0.69 -3.24 1.08
N ALA A 101 1.93 -3.49 0.66
CA ALA A 101 2.73 -4.60 1.15
C ALA A 101 4.24 -4.33 1.01
N GLY A 102 5.03 -4.87 1.92
CA GLY A 102 6.45 -5.08 1.70
C GLY A 102 6.65 -6.40 0.97
N LEU A 103 7.15 -6.33 -0.28
CA LEU A 103 7.44 -7.52 -1.07
C LEU A 103 8.76 -8.18 -0.64
N GLY A 104 8.90 -9.46 -0.95
CA GLY A 104 10.08 -10.28 -0.60
C GLY A 104 9.86 -11.20 0.60
N GLY A 105 8.79 -10.98 1.38
CA GLY A 105 8.33 -11.91 2.42
C GLY A 105 7.32 -12.94 1.90
N GLY A 106 6.78 -13.77 2.78
CA GLY A 106 5.78 -14.77 2.42
C GLY A 106 4.38 -14.17 2.22
N THR A 107 3.81 -13.63 3.30
CA THR A 107 2.40 -13.16 3.30
C THR A 107 2.20 -12.00 2.34
N GLY A 108 2.97 -10.91 2.46
CA GLY A 108 2.81 -9.72 1.60
C GLY A 108 2.96 -10.05 0.12
N THR A 109 3.99 -10.82 -0.24
CA THR A 109 4.28 -11.18 -1.64
C THR A 109 3.23 -12.10 -2.25
N GLY A 110 2.76 -13.08 -1.46
CA GLY A 110 1.84 -14.09 -1.96
C GLY A 110 0.37 -13.68 -1.90
N ALA A 111 -0.05 -13.01 -0.82
CA ALA A 111 -1.45 -12.67 -0.60
C ALA A 111 -1.87 -11.36 -1.29
N ALA A 112 -0.98 -10.36 -1.45
CA ALA A 112 -1.34 -9.08 -2.06
C ALA A 112 -1.94 -9.23 -3.48
N PRO A 113 -1.42 -10.08 -4.38
CA PRO A 113 -2.05 -10.31 -5.69
C PRO A 113 -3.48 -10.87 -5.58
N VAL A 114 -3.74 -11.78 -4.63
CA VAL A 114 -5.08 -12.36 -4.41
C VAL A 114 -6.05 -11.30 -3.88
N VAL A 115 -5.61 -10.47 -2.93
CA VAL A 115 -6.40 -9.35 -2.42
C VAL A 115 -6.72 -8.35 -3.54
N ALA A 116 -5.75 -8.02 -4.40
CA ALA A 116 -5.96 -7.14 -5.55
C ALA A 116 -6.94 -7.74 -6.56
N GLN A 117 -6.85 -9.04 -6.83
CA GLN A 117 -7.79 -9.74 -7.69
C GLN A 117 -9.23 -9.62 -7.17
N ILE A 118 -9.45 -9.90 -5.89
CA ILE A 118 -10.78 -9.79 -5.26
C ILE A 118 -11.28 -8.34 -5.32
N ALA A 119 -10.42 -7.35 -5.04
CA ALA A 119 -10.76 -5.94 -5.13
C ALA A 119 -11.20 -5.54 -6.55
N LYS A 120 -10.51 -6.05 -7.57
CA LYS A 120 -10.87 -5.82 -8.98
C LYS A 120 -12.19 -6.51 -9.36
N GLU A 121 -12.41 -7.72 -8.90
CA GLU A 121 -13.64 -8.50 -9.17
C GLU A 121 -14.90 -7.83 -8.59
N ILE A 122 -14.80 -7.13 -7.47
CA ILE A 122 -15.89 -6.31 -6.92
C ILE A 122 -16.10 -4.97 -7.62
N GLY A 123 -15.26 -4.63 -8.62
CA GLY A 123 -15.34 -3.39 -9.40
C GLY A 123 -14.69 -2.17 -8.76
N ALA A 124 -13.91 -2.34 -7.70
CA ALA A 124 -13.15 -1.25 -7.09
C ALA A 124 -11.94 -0.86 -7.95
N LEU A 125 -11.63 0.43 -8.02
CA LEU A 125 -10.34 0.89 -8.55
C LEU A 125 -9.23 0.37 -7.64
N THR A 126 -8.37 -0.50 -8.18
CA THR A 126 -7.37 -1.23 -7.39
C THR A 126 -5.97 -0.70 -7.63
N ILE A 127 -5.35 -0.13 -6.60
CA ILE A 127 -4.01 0.47 -6.68
C ILE A 127 -3.08 -0.30 -5.74
N GLY A 128 -2.01 -0.89 -6.31
CA GLY A 128 -0.92 -1.47 -5.54
C GLY A 128 0.11 -0.41 -5.19
N VAL A 129 0.46 -0.27 -3.91
CA VAL A 129 1.56 0.57 -3.44
C VAL A 129 2.47 -0.29 -2.58
N VAL A 130 3.60 -0.71 -3.12
CA VAL A 130 4.43 -1.75 -2.51
C VAL A 130 5.90 -1.36 -2.49
N THR A 131 6.66 -1.94 -1.57
CA THR A 131 8.11 -1.76 -1.52
C THR A 131 8.85 -3.00 -1.96
N ARG A 132 10.01 -2.82 -2.62
CA ARG A 132 11.01 -3.87 -2.81
C ARG A 132 11.96 -3.90 -1.63
N PRO A 133 12.47 -5.09 -1.24
CA PRO A 133 13.37 -5.22 -0.11
C PRO A 133 14.69 -4.46 -0.32
N PHE A 134 15.33 -4.11 0.77
CA PHE A 134 16.70 -3.62 0.76
C PHE A 134 17.68 -4.69 0.27
N ALA A 135 18.78 -4.29 -0.35
CA ALA A 135 19.82 -5.20 -0.83
C ALA A 135 20.40 -6.08 0.30
N PHE A 136 20.50 -5.55 1.52
CA PHE A 136 20.98 -6.31 2.68
C PHE A 136 20.01 -7.43 3.15
N GLU A 137 18.76 -7.43 2.70
CA GLU A 137 17.80 -8.51 3.01
C GLU A 137 18.05 -9.77 2.18
N GLY A 138 18.87 -9.67 1.15
CA GLY A 138 19.40 -10.77 0.38
C GLY A 138 18.63 -11.10 -0.90
N GLN A 139 19.33 -11.80 -1.80
CA GLN A 139 18.86 -12.08 -3.16
C GLN A 139 17.55 -12.91 -3.20
N ARG A 140 17.36 -13.83 -2.25
CA ARG A 140 16.12 -14.63 -2.19
C ARG A 140 14.87 -13.74 -2.05
N ARG A 141 14.94 -12.71 -1.19
CA ARG A 141 13.84 -11.76 -1.02
C ARG A 141 13.67 -10.87 -2.25
N ALA A 142 14.77 -10.44 -2.85
CA ALA A 142 14.72 -9.64 -4.08
C ALA A 142 14.02 -10.39 -5.22
N MET A 143 14.36 -11.66 -5.45
CA MET A 143 13.71 -12.50 -6.47
C MET A 143 12.22 -12.72 -6.17
N ALA A 144 11.88 -13.05 -4.94
CA ALA A 144 10.47 -13.20 -4.52
C ALA A 144 9.67 -11.90 -4.70
N ALA A 145 10.28 -10.74 -4.41
CA ALA A 145 9.65 -9.44 -4.60
C ALA A 145 9.39 -9.13 -6.07
N GLU A 146 10.32 -9.45 -6.96
CA GLU A 146 10.14 -9.26 -8.42
C GLU A 146 8.96 -10.08 -8.95
N GLU A 147 8.94 -11.36 -8.61
CA GLU A 147 7.84 -12.25 -8.99
C GLU A 147 6.50 -11.81 -8.41
N GLY A 148 6.48 -11.39 -7.14
CA GLY A 148 5.29 -10.85 -6.48
C GLY A 148 4.78 -9.56 -7.11
N ALA A 149 5.68 -8.65 -7.52
CA ALA A 149 5.32 -7.43 -8.22
C ALA A 149 4.71 -7.70 -9.60
N LEU A 150 5.25 -8.67 -10.34
CA LEU A 150 4.70 -9.07 -11.65
C LEU A 150 3.28 -9.63 -11.49
N ARG A 151 3.06 -10.52 -10.52
CA ARG A 151 1.72 -11.07 -10.24
C ARG A 151 0.73 -10.00 -9.78
N LEU A 152 1.18 -9.07 -8.93
CA LEU A 152 0.31 -7.98 -8.45
C LEU A 152 -0.09 -7.04 -9.59
N LYS A 153 0.82 -6.79 -10.54
CA LYS A 153 0.56 -5.96 -11.72
C LYS A 153 -0.58 -6.52 -12.61
N GLU A 154 -0.76 -7.83 -12.65
CA GLU A 154 -1.84 -8.47 -13.43
C GLU A 154 -3.23 -8.15 -12.87
N HIS A 155 -3.33 -7.88 -11.57
CA HIS A 155 -4.59 -7.68 -10.86
C HIS A 155 -4.82 -6.23 -10.40
N ALA A 156 -3.81 -5.39 -10.37
CA ALA A 156 -3.94 -3.96 -10.05
C ALA A 156 -4.17 -3.13 -11.33
N ASP A 157 -5.00 -2.10 -11.25
CA ASP A 157 -5.19 -1.12 -12.32
C ASP A 157 -3.96 -0.22 -12.43
N THR A 158 -3.38 0.14 -11.29
CA THR A 158 -2.12 0.89 -11.18
C THR A 158 -1.23 0.24 -10.13
N LEU A 159 0.05 0.09 -10.43
CA LEU A 159 1.04 -0.45 -9.50
C LEU A 159 2.20 0.54 -9.32
N ILE A 160 2.41 0.97 -8.08
CA ILE A 160 3.54 1.79 -7.64
C ILE A 160 4.49 0.89 -6.87
N VAL A 161 5.71 0.73 -7.37
CA VAL A 161 6.75 -0.08 -6.73
C VAL A 161 7.89 0.83 -6.28
N ILE A 162 8.16 0.85 -5.00
CA ILE A 162 9.18 1.70 -4.37
C ILE A 162 10.39 0.84 -4.00
N PRO A 163 11.56 1.05 -4.63
CA PRO A 163 12.78 0.35 -4.23
C PRO A 163 13.32 0.92 -2.91
N ASN A 164 13.37 0.11 -1.84
CA ASN A 164 13.85 0.57 -0.52
C ASN A 164 15.30 1.10 -0.56
N ASP A 165 16.15 0.57 -1.42
CA ASP A 165 17.54 1.04 -1.56
C ASP A 165 17.62 2.52 -1.97
N ARG A 166 16.64 3.04 -2.70
CA ARG A 166 16.57 4.47 -3.06
C ARG A 166 16.32 5.36 -1.85
N LEU A 167 15.59 4.85 -0.86
CA LEU A 167 15.34 5.58 0.39
C LEU A 167 16.65 5.81 1.17
N MET A 168 17.58 4.85 1.11
CA MET A 168 18.88 4.98 1.75
C MET A 168 19.76 6.06 1.13
N GLN A 169 19.57 6.35 -0.17
CA GLN A 169 20.30 7.42 -0.86
C GLN A 169 19.80 8.82 -0.48
N MET A 170 18.57 8.93 0.00
CA MET A 170 17.97 10.19 0.46
C MET A 170 18.42 10.60 1.86
N VAL A 171 19.06 9.70 2.59
CA VAL A 171 19.48 9.93 3.98
C VAL A 171 20.96 10.28 4.03
N THR A 172 21.27 11.43 4.61
CA THR A 172 22.65 11.97 4.69
C THR A 172 23.49 11.41 5.84
N LYS A 173 22.90 10.60 6.73
CA LYS A 173 23.55 10.03 7.92
C LYS A 173 23.42 8.51 7.93
N SER A 174 24.32 7.84 8.68
CA SER A 174 24.15 6.41 8.96
C SER A 174 22.83 6.17 9.71
N VAL A 175 21.96 5.35 9.12
CA VAL A 175 20.64 5.03 9.65
C VAL A 175 20.67 3.63 10.24
N SER A 176 19.98 3.42 11.35
CA SER A 176 19.79 2.05 11.88
C SER A 176 18.87 1.24 10.95
N MET A 177 19.00 -0.09 10.99
CA MET A 177 18.06 -0.96 10.24
C MET A 177 16.60 -0.68 10.60
N CYS A 178 16.33 -0.40 11.87
CA CYS A 178 14.97 -0.08 12.33
C CYS A 178 14.44 1.20 11.70
N ASP A 179 15.29 2.23 11.58
CA ASP A 179 14.91 3.50 10.95
C ASP A 179 14.79 3.37 9.44
N ALA A 180 15.59 2.51 8.79
CA ALA A 180 15.43 2.19 7.37
C ALA A 180 14.05 1.60 7.06
N PHE A 181 13.58 0.64 7.86
CA PHE A 181 12.22 0.08 7.72
C PHE A 181 11.13 1.13 8.00
N ARG A 182 11.34 2.02 8.98
CA ARG A 182 10.42 3.13 9.23
C ARG A 182 10.30 4.08 8.05
N LEU A 183 11.40 4.33 7.34
CA LEU A 183 11.38 5.13 6.10
C LEU A 183 10.57 4.43 5.01
N ALA A 184 10.71 3.11 4.86
CA ALA A 184 9.91 2.34 3.91
C ALA A 184 8.40 2.38 4.24
N ASP A 185 8.04 2.24 5.50
CA ASP A 185 6.65 2.38 5.95
C ASP A 185 6.12 3.79 5.69
N ASP A 186 6.94 4.83 5.92
CA ASP A 186 6.56 6.24 5.71
C ASP A 186 6.35 6.58 4.24
N VAL A 187 7.16 6.05 3.35
CA VAL A 187 6.98 6.25 1.91
C VAL A 187 5.69 5.60 1.40
N LEU A 188 5.32 4.41 1.90
CA LEU A 188 4.03 3.80 1.60
C LEU A 188 2.87 4.70 2.08
N ARG A 189 3.01 5.28 3.29
CA ARG A 189 2.06 6.23 3.83
C ARG A 189 1.93 7.47 2.93
N GLN A 190 3.04 8.12 2.57
CA GLN A 190 3.04 9.30 1.71
C GLN A 190 2.38 9.02 0.36
N GLY A 191 2.64 7.83 -0.22
CA GLY A 191 2.05 7.42 -1.48
C GLY A 191 0.54 7.31 -1.45
N ILE A 192 0.03 6.67 -0.42
CA ILE A 192 -1.41 6.49 -0.24
C ILE A 192 -2.07 7.81 0.15
N GLN A 193 -1.46 8.56 1.06
CA GLN A 193 -1.94 9.86 1.50
C GLN A 193 -2.07 10.85 0.33
N GLY A 194 -1.04 10.99 -0.49
CA GLY A 194 -1.03 11.93 -1.62
C GLY A 194 -2.16 11.68 -2.62
N ILE A 195 -2.52 10.41 -2.86
CA ILE A 195 -3.62 10.07 -3.77
C ILE A 195 -4.98 10.22 -3.06
N SER A 196 -5.09 9.73 -1.82
CA SER A 196 -6.36 9.75 -1.10
C SER A 196 -6.80 11.16 -0.71
N GLU A 197 -5.88 12.03 -0.31
CA GLU A 197 -6.19 13.43 0.04
C GLU A 197 -6.72 14.23 -1.15
N LEU A 198 -6.30 13.91 -2.38
CA LEU A 198 -6.87 14.54 -3.57
C LEU A 198 -8.39 14.31 -3.69
N ILE A 199 -8.89 13.21 -3.13
CA ILE A 199 -10.30 12.82 -3.19
C ILE A 199 -11.04 13.24 -1.90
N THR A 200 -10.38 13.11 -0.75
CA THR A 200 -11.03 13.27 0.57
C THR A 200 -10.95 14.69 1.12
N VAL A 201 -9.95 15.48 0.70
CA VAL A 201 -9.73 16.83 1.21
C VAL A 201 -10.16 17.87 0.18
N PRO A 202 -11.17 18.73 0.48
CA PRO A 202 -11.58 19.80 -0.42
C PRO A 202 -10.43 20.80 -0.64
N GLY A 203 -10.08 21.07 -1.89
CA GLY A 203 -9.09 22.06 -2.29
C GLY A 203 -9.72 23.30 -2.92
N LEU A 204 -8.88 24.23 -3.39
CA LEU A 204 -9.32 25.37 -4.22
C LEU A 204 -9.91 24.88 -5.57
N ILE A 205 -9.37 23.81 -6.11
CA ILE A 205 -9.90 23.07 -7.25
C ILE A 205 -10.14 21.65 -6.76
N ASN A 206 -11.39 21.21 -6.76
CA ASN A 206 -11.75 19.86 -6.33
C ASN A 206 -11.50 18.88 -7.47
N LEU A 207 -10.77 17.81 -7.15
CA LEU A 207 -10.69 16.62 -8.00
C LEU A 207 -11.77 15.63 -7.54
N TYR A 208 -12.51 15.09 -8.48
CA TYR A 208 -13.52 14.07 -8.19
C TYR A 208 -12.91 12.68 -8.31
N PHE A 209 -13.47 11.73 -7.58
CA PHE A 209 -13.07 10.33 -7.69
C PHE A 209 -13.11 9.82 -9.15
N ALA A 210 -14.08 10.30 -9.95
CA ALA A 210 -14.20 9.95 -11.36
C ALA A 210 -12.97 10.37 -12.19
N ASP A 211 -12.38 11.52 -11.89
CA ASP A 211 -11.18 12.03 -12.59
C ASP A 211 -9.96 11.15 -12.26
N VAL A 212 -9.78 10.83 -10.97
CA VAL A 212 -8.71 9.93 -10.50
C VAL A 212 -8.90 8.54 -11.11
N ARG A 213 -10.13 8.01 -11.11
CA ARG A 213 -10.45 6.72 -11.72
C ARG A 213 -10.10 6.68 -13.20
N THR A 214 -10.44 7.71 -13.97
CA THR A 214 -10.14 7.77 -15.39
C THR A 214 -8.65 7.69 -15.70
N ILE A 215 -7.81 8.35 -14.89
CA ILE A 215 -6.35 8.35 -15.09
C ILE A 215 -5.73 7.03 -14.61
N MET A 216 -6.21 6.47 -13.49
CA MET A 216 -5.55 5.35 -12.82
C MET A 216 -6.08 3.97 -13.25
N SER A 217 -7.23 3.88 -13.92
CA SER A 217 -7.78 2.59 -14.39
C SER A 217 -6.91 1.88 -15.43
N GLU A 218 -6.12 2.61 -16.19
CA GLU A 218 -5.22 2.10 -17.22
C GLU A 218 -3.75 2.45 -16.94
N GLY A 219 -3.43 2.82 -15.69
CA GLY A 219 -2.13 3.35 -15.30
C GLY A 219 -0.97 2.34 -15.42
N GLY A 220 -1.24 1.07 -15.22
CA GLY A 220 -0.20 0.02 -15.25
C GLY A 220 0.89 0.27 -14.21
N ALA A 221 2.16 0.29 -14.62
CA ALA A 221 3.26 0.65 -13.74
C ALA A 221 3.37 2.18 -13.63
N ALA A 222 3.30 2.70 -12.42
CA ALA A 222 3.39 4.13 -12.14
C ALA A 222 4.57 4.45 -11.23
N LEU A 223 5.11 5.65 -11.39
CA LEU A 223 6.14 6.22 -10.53
C LEU A 223 5.51 7.29 -9.64
N MET A 224 6.07 7.44 -8.46
CA MET A 224 5.61 8.43 -7.50
C MET A 224 6.79 9.17 -6.90
N ALA A 225 6.63 10.48 -6.77
CA ALA A 225 7.50 11.32 -5.98
C ALA A 225 6.71 12.40 -5.27
N VAL A 226 7.25 12.86 -4.14
CA VAL A 226 6.65 13.92 -3.34
C VAL A 226 7.63 15.06 -3.22
N GLY A 227 7.16 16.28 -3.49
CA GLY A 227 7.90 17.51 -3.25
C GLY A 227 7.11 18.44 -2.35
N GLU A 228 7.75 18.90 -1.28
CA GLU A 228 7.16 19.81 -0.32
C GLU A 228 8.00 21.08 -0.17
N ALA A 229 7.35 22.23 -0.12
CA ALA A 229 7.97 23.51 0.09
C ALA A 229 7.04 24.52 0.76
N SER A 230 7.62 25.52 1.42
CA SER A 230 6.92 26.64 2.03
C SER A 230 7.58 27.97 1.58
N GLY A 231 6.89 29.10 1.74
CA GLY A 231 7.37 30.42 1.38
C GLY A 231 6.84 30.93 0.03
N GLU A 232 7.47 31.98 -0.50
CA GLU A 232 6.98 32.73 -1.67
C GLU A 232 7.02 31.88 -2.95
N ASP A 233 8.11 31.16 -3.21
CA ASP A 233 8.30 30.31 -4.39
C ASP A 233 7.89 28.84 -4.16
N ARG A 234 7.06 28.55 -3.16
CA ARG A 234 6.73 27.18 -2.70
C ARG A 234 6.28 26.24 -3.82
N ALA A 235 5.45 26.72 -4.76
CA ALA A 235 4.93 25.89 -5.83
C ALA A 235 6.06 25.41 -6.76
N LYS A 236 6.95 26.32 -7.16
CA LYS A 236 8.09 26.01 -8.03
C LYS A 236 9.07 25.06 -7.32
N VAL A 237 9.45 25.38 -6.09
CA VAL A 237 10.40 24.58 -5.30
C VAL A 237 9.83 23.18 -5.01
N ALA A 238 8.54 23.05 -4.70
CA ALA A 238 7.90 21.75 -4.51
C ALA A 238 7.91 20.91 -5.79
N ALA A 239 7.58 21.53 -6.94
CA ALA A 239 7.62 20.86 -8.24
C ALA A 239 9.05 20.40 -8.62
N GLU A 240 10.05 21.27 -8.42
CA GLU A 240 11.46 20.93 -8.68
C GLU A 240 11.93 19.77 -7.79
N LYS A 241 11.57 19.76 -6.50
CA LYS A 241 11.88 18.65 -5.59
C LYS A 241 11.19 17.34 -6.01
N ALA A 242 9.93 17.39 -6.44
CA ALA A 242 9.22 16.21 -6.90
C ALA A 242 9.90 15.62 -8.15
N ILE A 243 10.19 16.44 -9.17
CA ILE A 243 10.78 15.98 -10.44
C ILE A 243 12.21 15.48 -10.24
N SER A 244 12.99 16.08 -9.32
CA SER A 244 14.36 15.67 -9.01
C SER A 244 14.46 14.58 -7.94
N SER A 245 13.34 13.98 -7.55
CA SER A 245 13.33 12.91 -6.55
C SER A 245 14.05 11.66 -7.05
N GLN A 246 14.94 11.13 -6.23
CA GLN A 246 15.64 9.87 -6.51
C GLN A 246 14.69 8.66 -6.62
N LEU A 247 13.45 8.79 -6.16
CA LEU A 247 12.42 7.76 -6.32
C LEU A 247 11.95 7.59 -7.76
N LEU A 248 12.15 8.61 -8.62
CA LEU A 248 11.76 8.59 -10.04
C LEU A 248 12.83 7.96 -10.95
N ASP A 249 14.05 7.76 -10.47
CA ASP A 249 15.11 7.16 -11.28
C ASP A 249 14.80 5.69 -11.55
N VAL A 250 14.31 5.41 -12.74
CA VAL A 250 14.10 4.06 -13.29
C VAL A 250 15.36 3.68 -14.05
N THR A 251 16.20 2.86 -13.44
CA THR A 251 17.29 2.18 -14.15
C THR A 251 16.95 0.73 -14.33
#